data_a3f0e7b55e6e13e935790558c3af35bb
#
_entry.id   a3f0e7b55e6e13e935790558c3af35bb
#
_cell.length_a   1.000
_cell.length_b   1.000
_cell.length_c   1.000
_cell.angle_alpha   90.00
_cell.angle_beta   90.00
_cell.angle_gamma   90.00
#
_symmetry.space_group_name_H-M   'P 1'
#
loop_
_entity.id
_entity.type
_entity.pdbx_description
1 polymer ?
#
loop_
_entity_poly.entity_id
_entity_poly.type
_entity_poly.pdbx_seq_one_letter_code
_entity_poly.pdbx_strand_id
1 'polypeptide(L)'
;MKRLFILTFLFLSVFTANAQHIRAYAEYDYNRTEHSRANFAIGSDFQLADNFRLDVGLLAGTQNRFALNVAYQIDFAKVSTGKFFLENRYLYRLFPSYKYQEFNAMLNFGYRNIHWIFKLGLCSRYMAAIPLRKDGGESTVFEPMNVSFDIQYNLFAQDHPWNIGCGISNYREFIIERFTLFYYNLHGYYNLNDQWRLTAEAGLHPAGVLNLSSQYNGYYFNIGCTFKY
;
A
#
# COMPACT_ATOMS: atom_id res chain seq x y z
N MET A 1 -4.18 18.95 21.86
CA MET A 1 -3.95 19.13 20.42
C MET A 1 -2.55 19.69 20.08
N LYS A 2 -2.10 20.85 20.61
CA LYS A 2 -0.76 21.42 20.28
C LYS A 2 0.43 20.48 20.54
N ARG A 3 0.43 19.75 21.69
CA ARG A 3 1.52 18.81 22.04
C ARG A 3 1.57 17.58 21.10
N LEU A 4 0.42 17.08 20.67
CA LEU A 4 0.34 15.99 19.72
C LEU A 4 0.87 16.42 18.35
N PHE A 5 0.55 17.63 17.91
CA PHE A 5 1.02 18.21 16.67
C PHE A 5 2.55 18.39 16.66
N ILE A 6 3.14 18.88 17.76
CA ILE A 6 4.59 19.05 17.92
C ILE A 6 5.30 17.68 17.93
N LEU A 7 4.76 16.69 18.65
CA LEU A 7 5.31 15.33 18.67
C LEU A 7 5.24 14.67 17.29
N THR A 8 4.12 14.82 16.57
CA THR A 8 3.97 14.31 15.21
C THR A 8 4.94 15.01 14.25
N PHE A 9 5.12 16.32 14.38
CA PHE A 9 6.06 17.08 13.55
C PHE A 9 7.52 16.71 13.84
N LEU A 10 7.91 16.57 15.12
CA LEU A 10 9.24 16.09 15.50
C LEU A 10 9.49 14.66 15.03
N PHE A 11 8.51 13.77 15.18
CA PHE A 11 8.60 12.41 14.69
C PHE A 11 8.78 12.38 13.17
N LEU A 12 7.95 13.13 12.42
CA LEU A 12 8.08 13.27 10.97
C LEU A 12 9.44 13.84 10.56
N SER A 13 9.96 14.85 11.25
CA SER A 13 11.25 15.48 10.91
C SER A 13 12.44 14.54 11.14
N VAL A 14 12.42 13.73 12.22
CA VAL A 14 13.47 12.73 12.48
C VAL A 14 13.39 11.59 11.45
N PHE A 15 12.18 11.17 11.07
CA PHE A 15 11.99 10.15 10.06
C PHE A 15 12.44 10.62 8.67
N THR A 16 12.10 11.83 8.27
CA THR A 16 12.49 12.35 6.95
C THR A 16 14.00 12.59 6.84
N ALA A 17 14.69 12.94 7.93
CA ALA A 17 16.13 13.17 7.92
C ALA A 17 16.98 11.92 7.63
N ASN A 18 16.42 10.71 7.82
CA ASN A 18 17.11 9.44 7.58
C ASN A 18 16.47 8.59 6.45
N ALA A 19 15.46 9.13 5.79
CA ALA A 19 14.80 8.44 4.69
C ALA A 19 15.66 8.46 3.43
N GLN A 20 15.75 7.34 2.72
CA GLN A 20 16.37 7.34 1.38
C GLN A 20 15.45 7.93 0.32
N HIS A 21 14.16 7.72 0.48
CA HIS A 21 13.15 8.28 -0.40
C HIS A 21 11.97 8.80 0.42
N ILE A 22 11.46 9.95 0.01
CA ILE A 22 10.17 10.48 0.46
C ILE A 22 9.26 10.48 -0.75
N ARG A 23 8.07 9.92 -0.62
CA ARG A 23 7.05 9.92 -1.65
C ARG A 23 5.79 10.63 -1.17
N ALA A 24 5.15 11.32 -2.09
CA ALA A 24 3.84 11.91 -1.89
C ALA A 24 2.98 11.66 -3.13
N TYR A 25 1.72 11.31 -2.95
CA TYR A 25 0.80 11.14 -4.06
C TYR A 25 -0.63 11.50 -3.70
N ALA A 26 -1.39 11.87 -4.72
CA ALA A 26 -2.83 12.00 -4.67
C ALA A 26 -3.46 10.78 -5.37
N GLU A 27 -4.48 10.24 -4.77
CA GLU A 27 -5.24 9.11 -5.27
C GLU A 27 -6.70 9.48 -5.43
N TYR A 28 -7.29 9.12 -6.56
CA TYR A 28 -8.72 9.08 -6.76
C TYR A 28 -9.15 7.62 -6.89
N ASP A 29 -10.11 7.21 -6.10
CA ASP A 29 -10.65 5.85 -6.05
C ASP A 29 -12.16 5.91 -6.22
N TYR A 30 -12.68 5.12 -7.13
CA TYR A 30 -14.12 4.91 -7.33
C TYR A 30 -14.44 3.44 -7.11
N ASN A 31 -15.35 3.18 -6.20
CA ASN A 31 -15.92 1.87 -5.96
C ASN A 31 -17.43 1.95 -6.04
N ARG A 32 -18.05 0.97 -6.71
CA ARG A 32 -19.50 0.92 -6.92
C ARG A 32 -20.31 0.96 -5.63
N THR A 33 -19.78 0.44 -4.55
CA THR A 33 -20.44 0.39 -3.24
C THR A 33 -20.16 1.60 -2.36
N GLU A 34 -18.99 2.20 -2.47
CA GLU A 34 -18.51 3.26 -1.56
C GLU A 34 -18.35 4.62 -2.25
N HIS A 35 -18.68 4.71 -3.54
CA HIS A 35 -18.60 5.90 -4.36
C HIS A 35 -17.18 6.47 -4.54
N SER A 36 -17.09 7.73 -4.95
CA SER A 36 -15.83 8.42 -5.24
C SER A 36 -15.12 8.84 -3.97
N ARG A 37 -13.80 8.63 -3.93
CA ARG A 37 -12.92 9.07 -2.86
C ARG A 37 -11.69 9.76 -3.43
N ALA A 38 -11.27 10.81 -2.75
CA ALA A 38 -9.98 11.45 -2.99
C ALA A 38 -9.13 11.28 -1.73
N ASN A 39 -7.90 10.82 -1.90
CA ASN A 39 -6.96 10.57 -0.85
C ASN A 39 -5.65 11.29 -1.16
N PHE A 40 -4.94 11.67 -0.13
CA PHE A 40 -3.57 12.15 -0.19
C PHE A 40 -2.71 11.26 0.70
N ALA A 41 -1.57 10.82 0.20
CA ALA A 41 -0.64 9.99 0.95
C ALA A 41 0.76 10.55 0.93
N ILE A 42 1.47 10.32 2.03
CA ILE A 42 2.90 10.58 2.16
C ILE A 42 3.56 9.36 2.77
N GLY A 43 4.74 9.00 2.31
CA GLY A 43 5.49 7.88 2.83
C GLY A 43 6.99 8.09 2.72
N SER A 44 7.72 7.26 3.46
CA SER A 44 9.18 7.25 3.45
C SER A 44 9.68 5.82 3.52
N ASP A 45 10.75 5.53 2.81
CA ASP A 45 11.46 4.28 2.93
C ASP A 45 12.90 4.49 3.43
N PHE A 46 13.36 3.53 4.21
CA PHE A 46 14.63 3.54 4.91
C PHE A 46 15.37 2.24 4.62
N GLN A 47 16.58 2.33 4.12
CA GLN A 47 17.47 1.19 4.06
C GLN A 47 18.26 1.15 5.37
N LEU A 48 17.85 0.29 6.29
CA LEU A 48 18.47 0.19 7.62
C LEU A 48 19.70 -0.73 7.61
N ALA A 49 19.77 -1.66 6.65
CA ALA A 49 20.91 -2.50 6.35
C ALA A 49 20.85 -2.94 4.89
N ASP A 50 21.91 -3.53 4.34
CA ASP A 50 21.96 -3.95 2.92
C ASP A 50 20.83 -4.89 2.52
N ASN A 51 20.32 -5.65 3.47
CA ASN A 51 19.24 -6.62 3.29
C ASN A 51 17.94 -6.25 4.02
N PHE A 52 17.87 -5.10 4.73
CA PHE A 52 16.71 -4.72 5.52
C PHE A 52 16.19 -3.34 5.13
N ARG A 53 14.93 -3.29 4.71
CA ARG A 53 14.21 -2.07 4.34
C ARG A 53 12.97 -1.90 5.21
N LEU A 54 12.74 -0.68 5.69
CA LEU A 54 11.53 -0.24 6.37
C LEU A 54 10.78 0.76 5.50
N ASP A 55 9.49 0.62 5.39
CA ASP A 55 8.59 1.52 4.68
C ASP A 55 7.49 1.98 5.63
N VAL A 56 7.23 3.28 5.67
CA VAL A 56 6.18 3.88 6.50
C VAL A 56 5.36 4.83 5.64
N GLY A 57 4.05 4.73 5.70
CA GLY A 57 3.15 5.57 4.94
C GLY A 57 1.93 6.02 5.74
N LEU A 58 1.48 7.23 5.45
CA LEU A 58 0.27 7.83 6.00
C LEU A 58 -0.66 8.22 4.86
N LEU A 59 -1.93 7.98 5.02
CA LEU A 59 -2.98 8.41 4.09
C LEU A 59 -4.04 9.19 4.84
N ALA A 60 -4.45 10.31 4.27
CA ALA A 60 -5.62 11.07 4.68
C ALA A 60 -6.56 11.23 3.47
N GLY A 61 -7.84 11.06 3.67
CA GLY A 61 -8.79 11.08 2.55
C GLY A 61 -10.12 11.72 2.90
N THR A 62 -10.96 11.83 1.88
CA THR A 62 -12.36 12.23 2.03
C THR A 62 -13.08 11.31 3.02
N GLN A 63 -14.17 11.79 3.61
CA GLN A 63 -14.94 11.08 4.65
C GLN A 63 -14.13 10.84 5.94
N ASN A 64 -13.15 11.71 6.23
CA ASN A 64 -12.27 11.60 7.39
C ASN A 64 -11.49 10.27 7.46
N ARG A 65 -11.26 9.61 6.33
CA ARG A 65 -10.46 8.40 6.26
C ARG A 65 -9.02 8.68 6.63
N PHE A 66 -8.47 7.82 7.48
CA PHE A 66 -7.06 7.83 7.83
C PHE A 66 -6.50 6.41 7.72
N ALA A 67 -5.27 6.26 7.25
CA ALA A 67 -4.57 4.99 7.27
C ALA A 67 -3.08 5.19 7.59
N LEU A 68 -2.53 4.21 8.32
CA LEU A 68 -1.11 4.07 8.62
C LEU A 68 -0.65 2.73 8.08
N ASN A 69 0.37 2.75 7.23
CA ASN A 69 1.05 1.56 6.73
C ASN A 69 2.47 1.52 7.29
N VAL A 70 2.87 0.37 7.82
CA VAL A 70 4.25 0.07 8.20
C VAL A 70 4.59 -1.27 7.59
N ALA A 71 5.61 -1.30 6.72
CA ALA A 71 6.09 -2.53 6.13
C ALA A 71 7.60 -2.65 6.31
N TYR A 72 8.09 -3.84 6.56
CA TYR A 72 9.52 -4.12 6.49
C TYR A 72 9.78 -5.32 5.59
N GLN A 73 10.91 -5.28 4.93
CA GLN A 73 11.35 -6.30 4.00
C GLN A 73 12.76 -6.74 4.34
N ILE A 74 12.98 -8.05 4.31
CA ILE A 74 14.28 -8.68 4.56
C ILE A 74 14.64 -9.51 3.33
N ASP A 75 15.71 -9.13 2.64
CA ASP A 75 16.31 -9.95 1.57
C ASP A 75 17.16 -11.05 2.23
N PHE A 76 16.82 -12.32 2.07
CA PHE A 76 17.49 -13.42 2.74
C PHE A 76 18.28 -14.34 1.80
N ALA A 77 18.02 -14.28 0.49
CA ALA A 77 18.79 -15.05 -0.49
C ALA A 77 18.94 -14.26 -1.79
N LYS A 78 20.14 -14.29 -2.35
CA LYS A 78 20.46 -13.73 -3.66
C LYS A 78 20.82 -14.85 -4.60
N VAL A 79 20.19 -14.87 -5.78
CA VAL A 79 20.51 -15.77 -6.90
C VAL A 79 21.00 -14.95 -8.08
N SER A 80 21.58 -15.58 -9.08
CA SER A 80 22.13 -14.87 -10.25
C SER A 80 21.14 -13.94 -10.96
N THR A 81 19.86 -14.30 -10.94
CA THR A 81 18.80 -13.57 -11.65
C THR A 81 17.97 -12.65 -10.77
N GLY A 82 18.10 -12.72 -9.45
CA GLY A 82 17.26 -11.91 -8.56
C GLY A 82 17.49 -12.16 -7.08
N LYS A 83 16.52 -11.76 -6.27
CA LYS A 83 16.55 -11.87 -4.82
C LYS A 83 15.26 -12.43 -4.27
N PHE A 84 15.35 -13.30 -3.27
CA PHE A 84 14.24 -13.72 -2.44
C PHE A 84 14.15 -12.84 -1.19
N PHE A 85 12.93 -12.52 -0.79
CA PHE A 85 12.68 -11.68 0.37
C PHE A 85 11.44 -12.10 1.15
N LEU A 86 11.38 -11.69 2.41
CA LEU A 86 10.17 -11.68 3.23
C LEU A 86 9.72 -10.24 3.43
N GLU A 87 8.44 -9.99 3.25
CA GLU A 87 7.80 -8.71 3.57
C GLU A 87 6.76 -8.94 4.66
N ASN A 88 6.85 -8.17 5.73
CA ASN A 88 5.81 -8.10 6.75
C ASN A 88 5.22 -6.70 6.72
N ARG A 89 3.88 -6.61 6.73
CA ARG A 89 3.16 -5.35 6.59
C ARG A 89 2.05 -5.28 7.62
N TYR A 90 1.95 -4.12 8.25
CA TYR A 90 0.91 -3.76 9.20
C TYR A 90 0.17 -2.56 8.66
N LEU A 91 -1.14 -2.69 8.50
CA LEU A 91 -2.00 -1.64 7.99
C LEU A 91 -3.10 -1.36 9.00
N TYR A 92 -3.13 -0.15 9.53
CA TYR A 92 -4.23 0.37 10.34
C TYR A 92 -5.05 1.34 9.50
N ARG A 93 -6.39 1.19 9.54
CA ARG A 93 -7.33 2.03 8.81
C ARG A 93 -8.42 2.49 9.76
N LEU A 94 -8.72 3.78 9.74
CA LEU A 94 -9.76 4.41 10.53
C LEU A 94 -10.79 5.02 9.58
N PHE A 95 -12.07 4.71 9.80
CA PHE A 95 -13.21 5.20 9.04
C PHE A 95 -14.24 5.84 9.97
N PRO A 96 -14.00 7.08 10.47
CA PRO A 96 -14.87 7.71 11.44
C PRO A 96 -16.31 7.89 10.94
N SER A 97 -16.50 8.19 9.65
CA SER A 97 -17.83 8.34 9.06
C SER A 97 -18.65 7.05 9.07
N TYR A 98 -17.98 5.91 8.97
CA TYR A 98 -18.60 4.59 9.05
C TYR A 98 -18.52 3.98 10.44
N LYS A 99 -17.87 4.68 11.39
CA LYS A 99 -17.71 4.26 12.78
C LYS A 99 -17.08 2.88 12.92
N TYR A 100 -16.06 2.60 12.11
CA TYR A 100 -15.29 1.38 12.25
C TYR A 100 -13.78 1.62 12.04
N GLN A 101 -13.00 0.70 12.55
CA GLN A 101 -11.56 0.62 12.40
C GLN A 101 -11.15 -0.77 11.93
N GLU A 102 -10.03 -0.84 11.24
CA GLU A 102 -9.50 -2.08 10.68
C GLU A 102 -8.01 -2.17 10.92
N PHE A 103 -7.55 -3.33 11.32
CA PHE A 103 -6.15 -3.68 11.43
C PHE A 103 -5.86 -4.92 10.60
N ASN A 104 -4.83 -4.85 9.76
CA ASN A 104 -4.35 -5.96 8.95
C ASN A 104 -2.89 -6.24 9.28
N ALA A 105 -2.55 -7.52 9.40
CA ALA A 105 -1.17 -8.01 9.47
C ALA A 105 -0.94 -8.98 8.30
N MET A 106 0.07 -8.74 7.50
CA MET A 106 0.35 -9.50 6.29
C MET A 106 1.81 -9.96 6.26
N LEU A 107 2.02 -11.22 5.91
CA LEU A 107 3.33 -11.81 5.72
C LEU A 107 3.41 -12.39 4.30
N ASN A 108 4.31 -11.87 3.49
CA ASN A 108 4.57 -12.30 2.13
C ASN A 108 5.97 -12.87 1.98
N PHE A 109 6.07 -13.98 1.28
CA PHE A 109 7.28 -14.44 0.64
C PHE A 109 7.33 -13.87 -0.78
N GLY A 110 8.49 -13.35 -1.18
CA GLY A 110 8.63 -12.73 -2.49
C GLY A 110 9.92 -13.08 -3.21
N TYR A 111 9.87 -12.89 -4.51
CA TYR A 111 11.00 -12.91 -5.42
C TYR A 111 10.97 -11.66 -6.29
N ARG A 112 12.11 -11.03 -6.51
CA ARG A 112 12.24 -9.93 -7.45
C ARG A 112 13.49 -10.05 -8.31
N ASN A 113 13.35 -9.67 -9.55
CA ASN A 113 14.46 -9.47 -10.49
C ASN A 113 14.31 -8.13 -11.23
N ILE A 114 15.01 -7.96 -12.34
CA ILE A 114 14.99 -6.73 -13.13
C ILE A 114 13.59 -6.39 -13.65
N HIS A 115 12.81 -7.40 -14.05
CA HIS A 115 11.51 -7.20 -14.68
C HIS A 115 10.33 -7.62 -13.81
N TRP A 116 10.51 -8.62 -12.95
CA TRP A 116 9.41 -9.26 -12.23
C TRP A 116 9.50 -9.04 -10.72
N ILE A 117 8.35 -8.85 -10.12
CA ILE A 117 8.14 -8.94 -8.68
C ILE A 117 6.99 -9.91 -8.45
N PHE A 118 7.23 -10.93 -7.65
CA PHE A 118 6.24 -11.90 -7.21
C PHE A 118 6.17 -11.87 -5.70
N LYS A 119 4.96 -11.79 -5.15
CA LYS A 119 4.72 -11.95 -3.73
C LYS A 119 3.51 -12.84 -3.54
N LEU A 120 3.62 -13.73 -2.57
CA LEU A 120 2.54 -14.61 -2.13
C LEU A 120 2.61 -14.75 -0.62
N GLY A 121 1.49 -14.66 0.06
CA GLY A 121 1.48 -14.74 1.50
C GLY A 121 0.09 -14.85 2.11
N LEU A 122 0.05 -14.52 3.38
CA LEU A 122 -1.16 -14.59 4.21
C LEU A 122 -1.39 -13.24 4.88
N CYS A 123 -2.65 -12.89 5.01
CA CYS A 123 -3.12 -11.69 5.72
C CYS A 123 -4.17 -12.07 6.74
N SER A 124 -4.03 -11.57 7.95
CA SER A 124 -5.06 -11.59 8.99
C SER A 124 -5.68 -10.21 9.09
N ARG A 125 -7.01 -10.15 9.18
CA ARG A 125 -7.78 -8.91 9.27
C ARG A 125 -8.62 -8.90 10.53
N TYR A 126 -8.55 -7.82 11.26
CA TYR A 126 -9.39 -7.50 12.40
C TYR A 126 -10.15 -6.21 12.16
N MET A 127 -11.48 -6.25 12.24
CA MET A 127 -12.35 -5.09 12.10
C MET A 127 -13.17 -4.92 13.37
N ALA A 128 -13.27 -3.69 13.88
CA ALA A 128 -14.06 -3.38 15.06
C ALA A 128 -14.89 -2.12 14.84
N ALA A 129 -16.14 -2.14 15.28
CA ALA A 129 -16.94 -0.94 15.35
C ALA A 129 -16.36 0.04 16.37
N ILE A 130 -16.36 1.34 16.07
CA ILE A 130 -16.02 2.37 17.04
C ILE A 130 -17.25 2.62 17.92
N PRO A 131 -17.22 2.31 19.22
CA PRO A 131 -18.37 2.44 20.07
C PRO A 131 -18.83 3.90 20.21
N LEU A 132 -20.09 4.18 19.94
CA LEU A 132 -20.72 5.48 20.12
C LEU A 132 -21.23 5.70 21.53
N ARG A 133 -21.51 4.65 22.27
CA ARG A 133 -22.04 4.66 23.63
C ARG A 133 -21.44 3.50 24.42
N LYS A 134 -21.35 3.70 25.74
CA LYS A 134 -20.87 2.67 26.68
C LYS A 134 -21.69 1.37 26.69
N ASP A 135 -22.91 1.42 26.18
CA ASP A 135 -23.88 0.31 26.26
C ASP A 135 -24.08 -0.42 24.91
N GLY A 136 -23.40 0.00 23.85
CA GLY A 136 -23.46 -0.66 22.55
C GLY A 136 -22.48 -1.84 22.49
N GLY A 137 -22.98 -3.04 22.26
CA GLY A 137 -22.13 -4.21 22.05
C GLY A 137 -21.10 -3.96 20.94
N GLU A 138 -19.84 -4.28 21.20
CA GLU A 138 -18.77 -4.19 20.19
C GLU A 138 -19.03 -5.26 19.11
N SER A 139 -19.27 -4.82 17.90
CA SER A 139 -19.27 -5.71 16.75
C SER A 139 -17.84 -5.84 16.23
N THR A 140 -17.26 -7.00 16.36
CA THR A 140 -15.92 -7.31 15.87
C THR A 140 -15.99 -8.44 14.86
N VAL A 141 -15.19 -8.33 13.78
CA VAL A 141 -15.01 -9.39 12.80
C VAL A 141 -13.53 -9.70 12.71
N PHE A 142 -13.20 -10.97 12.84
CA PHE A 142 -11.85 -11.45 12.67
C PHE A 142 -11.79 -12.44 11.50
N GLU A 143 -10.98 -12.12 10.50
CA GLU A 143 -10.66 -12.99 9.38
C GLU A 143 -9.23 -13.48 9.57
N PRO A 144 -9.02 -14.70 10.08
CA PRO A 144 -7.70 -15.15 10.55
C PRO A 144 -6.72 -15.39 9.41
N MET A 145 -7.21 -15.76 8.22
CA MET A 145 -6.33 -16.16 7.13
C MET A 145 -6.96 -15.85 5.77
N ASN A 146 -6.44 -14.83 5.11
CA ASN A 146 -6.70 -14.52 3.71
C ASN A 146 -5.39 -14.65 2.92
N VAL A 147 -5.47 -15.12 1.70
CA VAL A 147 -4.30 -15.16 0.80
C VAL A 147 -4.03 -13.74 0.30
N SER A 148 -2.77 -13.32 0.35
CA SER A 148 -2.27 -12.11 -0.29
C SER A 148 -1.36 -12.45 -1.46
N PHE A 149 -1.47 -11.72 -2.55
CA PHE A 149 -0.59 -11.88 -3.71
C PHE A 149 -0.37 -10.57 -4.45
N ASP A 150 0.81 -10.46 -5.08
CA ASP A 150 1.20 -9.33 -5.91
C ASP A 150 2.16 -9.84 -7.00
N ILE A 151 1.78 -9.66 -8.25
CA ILE A 151 2.58 -10.03 -9.42
C ILE A 151 2.70 -8.80 -10.29
N GLN A 152 3.94 -8.34 -10.50
CA GLN A 152 4.22 -7.15 -11.29
C GLN A 152 5.27 -7.46 -12.36
N TYR A 153 5.07 -6.88 -13.52
CA TYR A 153 6.03 -6.88 -14.60
C TYR A 153 6.43 -5.45 -14.95
N ASN A 154 7.71 -5.19 -15.08
CA ASN A 154 8.30 -3.93 -15.47
C ASN A 154 9.02 -4.08 -16.81
N LEU A 155 8.74 -3.20 -17.73
CA LEU A 155 9.32 -3.26 -19.09
C LEU A 155 10.82 -3.01 -19.09
N PHE A 156 11.28 -2.10 -18.23
CA PHE A 156 12.70 -1.71 -18.13
C PHE A 156 13.24 -2.00 -16.74
N ALA A 157 14.57 -1.97 -16.61
CA ALA A 157 15.26 -2.04 -15.33
C ALA A 157 14.93 -0.82 -14.45
N GLN A 158 15.08 -0.97 -13.13
CA GLN A 158 14.73 0.08 -12.15
C GLN A 158 15.58 1.35 -12.25
N ASP A 159 16.75 1.28 -12.84
CA ASP A 159 17.69 2.39 -13.08
C ASP A 159 17.40 3.15 -14.39
N HIS A 160 16.49 2.63 -15.22
CA HIS A 160 16.11 3.32 -16.46
C HIS A 160 15.41 4.66 -16.15
N PRO A 161 15.64 5.72 -16.97
CA PRO A 161 15.05 7.05 -16.75
C PRO A 161 13.51 7.02 -16.65
N TRP A 162 12.87 6.09 -17.29
CA TRP A 162 11.42 5.88 -17.22
C TRP A 162 11.11 4.39 -17.25
N ASN A 163 9.96 4.03 -16.75
CA ASN A 163 9.45 2.66 -16.78
C ASN A 163 7.95 2.66 -16.93
N ILE A 164 7.46 1.61 -17.54
CA ILE A 164 6.04 1.24 -17.56
C ILE A 164 5.97 -0.21 -17.15
N GLY A 165 5.00 -0.55 -16.33
CA GLY A 165 4.75 -1.90 -15.88
C GLY A 165 3.26 -2.16 -15.71
N CYS A 166 2.94 -3.42 -15.56
CA CYS A 166 1.58 -3.86 -15.26
C CYS A 166 1.62 -4.93 -14.18
N GLY A 167 0.49 -5.13 -13.51
CA GLY A 167 0.43 -6.11 -12.46
C GLY A 167 -0.97 -6.57 -12.12
N ILE A 168 -1.01 -7.56 -11.25
CA ILE A 168 -2.22 -8.08 -10.63
C ILE A 168 -1.95 -8.30 -9.15
N SER A 169 -2.79 -7.73 -8.28
CA SER A 169 -2.61 -7.77 -6.83
C SER A 169 -3.95 -7.72 -6.12
N ASN A 170 -4.07 -8.34 -4.96
CA ASN A 170 -5.23 -8.12 -4.10
C ASN A 170 -4.96 -7.13 -2.97
N TYR A 171 -3.84 -6.42 -3.01
CA TYR A 171 -3.57 -5.33 -2.07
C TYR A 171 -2.80 -4.18 -2.72
N ARG A 172 -2.92 -3.01 -2.13
CA ARG A 172 -2.15 -1.79 -2.42
C ARG A 172 -1.55 -1.27 -1.11
N GLU A 173 -0.85 -0.16 -1.14
CA GLU A 173 -0.18 0.38 0.05
C GLU A 173 -1.13 0.55 1.26
N PHE A 174 -2.35 1.05 1.04
CA PHE A 174 -3.32 1.33 2.10
C PHE A 174 -4.63 0.54 1.99
N ILE A 175 -4.66 -0.49 1.17
CA ILE A 175 -5.86 -1.31 0.96
C ILE A 175 -5.43 -2.76 0.83
N ILE A 176 -6.06 -3.65 1.59
CA ILE A 176 -5.92 -5.10 1.44
C ILE A 176 -7.32 -5.66 1.19
N GLU A 177 -7.48 -6.34 0.07
CA GLU A 177 -8.73 -6.96 -0.32
C GLU A 177 -8.70 -8.48 -0.09
N ARG A 178 -9.87 -9.12 -0.13
CA ARG A 178 -9.94 -10.57 -0.12
C ARG A 178 -9.34 -11.13 -1.41
N PHE A 179 -8.88 -12.37 -1.39
CA PHE A 179 -8.31 -13.06 -2.55
C PHE A 179 -9.21 -13.01 -3.80
N THR A 180 -10.52 -13.03 -3.62
CA THR A 180 -11.51 -12.97 -4.71
C THR A 180 -11.68 -11.57 -5.32
N LEU A 181 -11.13 -10.55 -4.68
CA LEU A 181 -11.22 -9.15 -5.09
C LEU A 181 -9.78 -8.67 -5.36
N PHE A 182 -9.42 -8.48 -6.60
CA PHE A 182 -8.08 -8.08 -6.98
C PHE A 182 -8.09 -6.92 -7.97
N TYR A 183 -6.93 -6.33 -8.17
CA TYR A 183 -6.70 -5.20 -9.06
C TYR A 183 -5.86 -5.65 -10.22
N TYR A 184 -6.21 -5.23 -11.43
CA TYR A 184 -5.29 -5.10 -12.54
C TYR A 184 -4.74 -3.68 -12.49
N ASN A 185 -3.44 -3.51 -12.52
CA ASN A 185 -2.83 -2.19 -12.53
C ASN A 185 -1.89 -1.98 -13.72
N LEU A 186 -1.79 -0.73 -14.12
CA LEU A 186 -0.79 -0.19 -15.01
C LEU A 186 -0.06 0.90 -14.23
N HIS A 187 1.24 0.82 -14.13
CA HIS A 187 2.04 1.78 -13.37
C HIS A 187 3.24 2.25 -14.20
N GLY A 188 3.74 3.41 -13.85
CA GLY A 188 4.92 3.93 -14.48
C GLY A 188 5.59 5.04 -13.67
N TYR A 189 6.83 5.34 -14.05
CA TYR A 189 7.56 6.45 -13.52
C TYR A 189 8.43 7.14 -14.57
N TYR A 190 8.76 8.39 -14.28
CA TYR A 190 9.73 9.19 -15.03
C TYR A 190 10.67 9.92 -14.06
N ASN A 191 11.97 9.71 -14.19
CA ASN A 191 12.99 10.43 -13.43
C ASN A 191 13.19 11.81 -14.06
N LEU A 192 12.80 12.88 -13.36
CA LEU A 192 13.05 14.26 -13.78
C LEU A 192 14.54 14.60 -13.70
N ASN A 193 15.20 14.09 -12.66
CA ASN A 193 16.63 14.16 -12.41
C ASN A 193 17.01 13.05 -11.40
N ASP A 194 18.24 13.09 -10.87
CA ASP A 194 18.73 12.07 -9.94
C ASP A 194 17.96 12.05 -8.60
N GLN A 195 17.33 13.17 -8.22
CA GLN A 195 16.62 13.31 -6.96
C GLN A 195 15.10 13.16 -7.11
N TRP A 196 14.52 13.58 -8.22
CA TRP A 196 13.07 13.64 -8.38
C TRP A 196 12.56 12.62 -9.40
N ARG A 197 11.54 11.88 -8.98
CA ARG A 197 10.80 10.93 -9.81
C ARG A 197 9.32 11.24 -9.76
N LEU A 198 8.69 11.35 -10.92
CA LEU A 198 7.23 11.34 -11.05
C LEU A 198 6.74 9.89 -11.13
N THR A 199 5.60 9.61 -10.54
CA THR A 199 4.95 8.29 -10.56
C THR A 199 3.49 8.44 -10.95
N ALA A 200 2.98 7.48 -11.68
CA ALA A 200 1.55 7.37 -11.98
C ALA A 200 1.14 5.89 -11.95
N GLU A 201 -0.04 5.63 -11.47
CA GLU A 201 -0.64 4.30 -11.47
C GLU A 201 -2.14 4.41 -11.73
N ALA A 202 -2.67 3.49 -12.52
CA ALA A 202 -4.08 3.33 -12.76
C ALA A 202 -4.46 1.87 -12.59
N GLY A 203 -5.61 1.59 -12.03
CA GLY A 203 -6.04 0.22 -11.84
C GLY A 203 -7.54 0.02 -11.99
N LEU A 204 -7.88 -1.20 -12.36
CA LEU A 204 -9.25 -1.69 -12.47
C LEU A 204 -9.50 -2.74 -11.41
N HIS A 205 -10.63 -2.67 -10.76
CA HIS A 205 -11.09 -3.61 -9.75
C HIS A 205 -12.29 -4.41 -10.28
N PRO A 206 -12.07 -5.55 -10.93
CA PRO A 206 -13.16 -6.43 -11.34
C PRO A 206 -13.69 -7.20 -10.13
N ALA A 207 -14.99 -7.51 -10.13
CA ALA A 207 -15.61 -8.41 -9.17
C ALA A 207 -16.11 -9.65 -9.89
N GLY A 208 -16.09 -10.79 -9.21
CA GLY A 208 -16.69 -12.02 -9.69
C GLY A 208 -15.90 -12.79 -10.76
N VAL A 209 -14.64 -12.43 -11.00
CA VAL A 209 -13.80 -13.10 -12.02
C VAL A 209 -13.66 -14.60 -11.75
N LEU A 210 -13.55 -15.01 -10.49
CA LEU A 210 -13.47 -16.44 -10.13
C LEU A 210 -14.80 -17.18 -10.31
N ASN A 211 -15.91 -16.45 -10.42
CA ASN A 211 -17.24 -17.02 -10.71
C ASN A 211 -17.61 -16.94 -12.19
N LEU A 212 -16.64 -16.70 -13.08
CA LEU A 212 -16.84 -16.51 -14.52
C LEU A 212 -17.78 -15.34 -14.88
N SER A 213 -18.05 -14.46 -13.93
CA SER A 213 -18.81 -13.22 -14.15
C SER A 213 -17.89 -12.03 -13.93
N SER A 214 -17.35 -11.48 -15.00
CA SER A 214 -16.56 -10.25 -14.90
C SER A 214 -17.49 -9.05 -14.76
N GLN A 215 -17.72 -8.60 -13.54
CA GLN A 215 -18.40 -7.34 -13.28
C GLN A 215 -17.38 -6.28 -12.94
N TYR A 216 -17.53 -5.11 -13.52
CA TYR A 216 -16.79 -3.93 -13.13
C TYR A 216 -17.23 -3.48 -11.74
N ASN A 217 -16.28 -3.39 -10.81
CA ASN A 217 -16.55 -2.96 -9.43
C ASN A 217 -15.97 -1.57 -9.13
N GLY A 218 -14.86 -1.21 -9.72
CA GLY A 218 -14.24 0.07 -9.47
C GLY A 218 -12.94 0.31 -10.25
N TYR A 219 -12.40 1.51 -10.11
CA TYR A 219 -11.10 1.90 -10.63
C TYR A 219 -10.42 2.86 -9.67
N TYR A 220 -9.12 2.97 -9.79
CA TYR A 220 -8.37 3.99 -9.11
C TYR A 220 -7.32 4.60 -10.05
N PHE A 221 -6.92 5.79 -9.69
CA PHE A 221 -5.81 6.49 -10.33
C PHE A 221 -5.02 7.21 -9.26
N ASN A 222 -3.70 7.06 -9.27
CA ASN A 222 -2.82 7.85 -8.43
C ASN A 222 -1.74 8.55 -9.27
N ILE A 223 -1.34 9.72 -8.82
CA ILE A 223 -0.22 10.48 -9.36
C ILE A 223 0.60 11.02 -8.20
N GLY A 224 1.90 10.92 -8.30
CA GLY A 224 2.77 11.32 -7.22
C GLY A 224 4.17 11.68 -7.64
N CYS A 225 4.95 12.01 -6.64
CA CYS A 225 6.37 12.24 -6.77
C CYS A 225 7.15 11.56 -5.65
N THR A 226 8.37 11.18 -5.96
CA THR A 226 9.34 10.63 -5.01
C THR A 226 10.59 11.49 -5.05
N PHE A 227 11.04 11.90 -3.88
CA PHE A 227 12.31 12.58 -3.69
C PHE A 227 13.33 11.60 -3.11
N LYS A 228 14.53 11.53 -3.69
CA LYS A 228 15.67 10.74 -3.22
C LYS A 228 16.66 11.66 -2.53
N TYR A 229 17.11 11.27 -1.35
CA TYR A 229 18.21 11.92 -0.64
C TYR A 229 19.57 11.48 -1.14
#